data_8ca05fda00a4f864664c8539fd700643
#
_entry.id   8ca05fda00a4f864664c8539fd700643
#
_cell.length_a   1.000
_cell.length_b   1.000
_cell.length_c   1.000
_cell.angle_alpha   90.00
_cell.angle_beta   90.00
_cell.angle_gamma   90.00
#
_symmetry.space_group_name_H-M   'P 1'
#
loop_
_entity.id
_entity.type
_entity.pdbx_description
1 polymer ?
#
loop_
_entity_poly.entity_id
_entity_poly.type
_entity_poly.pdbx_seq_one_letter_code
_entity_poly.pdbx_strand_id
1 'polypeptide(L)'
;MRKIKVVFVEYQLVCGGAEQALFDLIRLLDKERFEASVFVQTPDGPWEAKFMDAGIPVIHDYDCRKPTFNPVRKLGNFVKKCTVAQAHRREGRGLLEICLPEQPDIVVSYNAWMEREIAFVRGAKCVKYIHGDPGTNPVYRKEATQEQDVLRRYDRIVCVSRAAWNAFRELSGLTQQTELHYNPLNSDNVRSLSGQPVALPDDLPLICAVGRLAEEKGFERLLVIHRHLLDQGIRHRLVIVGDGPDRDFLPRLANALDIQDSVTFTGYQANPYPYMKRSKFLVNSSFTEGLPVIAMEALCLGIPVVSTVPSVGEAFGEEDCGLITDNSVTALEEGIRKMLTDDTFYAKLKAGAENRSVFFDGKRMVKEIEDMFESLMKTT
;
A
#
# COMPACT_ATOMS: atom_id res chain seq x y z
N MET A 1 25.88 14.66 -13.74
CA MET A 1 24.85 14.34 -14.77
C MET A 1 23.55 15.05 -14.38
N ARG A 2 22.66 15.35 -15.35
CA ARG A 2 21.32 15.85 -15.03
C ARG A 2 20.54 14.74 -14.31
N LYS A 3 19.79 15.09 -13.25
CA LYS A 3 18.92 14.13 -12.56
C LYS A 3 17.74 13.73 -13.45
N ILE A 4 17.30 12.50 -13.34
CA ILE A 4 16.10 11.98 -13.99
C ILE A 4 14.88 12.48 -13.18
N LYS A 5 13.99 13.23 -13.84
CA LYS A 5 12.77 13.77 -13.21
C LYS A 5 11.63 12.78 -13.29
N VAL A 6 11.18 12.30 -12.15
CA VAL A 6 10.10 11.30 -12.04
C VAL A 6 8.88 11.93 -11.37
N VAL A 7 7.74 11.87 -12.03
CA VAL A 7 6.46 12.31 -11.46
C VAL A 7 5.58 11.09 -11.19
N PHE A 8 5.28 10.83 -9.93
CA PHE A 8 4.32 9.81 -9.52
C PHE A 8 2.91 10.42 -9.49
N VAL A 9 1.96 9.78 -10.16
CA VAL A 9 0.57 10.25 -10.21
C VAL A 9 -0.28 9.40 -9.30
N GLU A 10 -0.92 10.06 -8.34
CA GLU A 10 -1.81 9.48 -7.34
C GLU A 10 -3.22 10.07 -7.44
N TYR A 11 -4.24 9.26 -7.11
CA TYR A 11 -5.59 9.77 -7.00
C TYR A 11 -5.73 10.70 -5.79
N GLN A 12 -5.34 10.24 -4.61
CA GLN A 12 -5.33 11.00 -3.35
C GLN A 12 -4.35 10.36 -2.37
N LEU A 13 -3.58 11.14 -1.64
CA LEU A 13 -2.68 10.64 -0.60
C LEU A 13 -3.47 10.30 0.68
N VAL A 14 -4.00 9.09 0.72
CA VAL A 14 -4.73 8.56 1.88
C VAL A 14 -3.81 7.72 2.78
N CYS A 15 -4.34 7.24 3.92
CA CYS A 15 -3.59 6.36 4.83
C CYS A 15 -3.69 4.91 4.35
N GLY A 16 -2.87 4.52 3.40
CA GLY A 16 -2.90 3.19 2.79
C GLY A 16 -1.52 2.56 2.59
N GLY A 17 -1.50 1.26 2.28
CA GLY A 17 -0.26 0.51 2.04
C GLY A 17 0.44 0.92 0.75
N ALA A 18 -0.30 1.25 -0.31
CA ALA A 18 0.27 1.74 -1.57
C ALA A 18 0.95 3.09 -1.38
N GLU A 19 0.30 4.03 -0.66
CA GLU A 19 0.86 5.34 -0.36
C GLU A 19 2.07 5.25 0.57
N GLN A 20 2.09 4.29 1.52
CA GLN A 20 3.28 4.01 2.34
C GLN A 20 4.42 3.51 1.47
N ALA A 21 4.16 2.59 0.55
CA ALA A 21 5.16 2.07 -0.37
C ALA A 21 5.71 3.17 -1.31
N LEU A 22 4.85 4.07 -1.80
CA LEU A 22 5.26 5.24 -2.57
C LEU A 22 6.15 6.18 -1.76
N PHE A 23 5.76 6.45 -0.52
CA PHE A 23 6.54 7.29 0.40
C PHE A 23 7.93 6.71 0.63
N ASP A 24 8.03 5.40 0.89
CA ASP A 24 9.29 4.71 1.11
C ASP A 24 10.13 4.65 -0.18
N LEU A 25 9.52 4.36 -1.33
CA LEU A 25 10.16 4.39 -2.64
C LEU A 25 10.84 5.76 -2.88
N ILE A 26 10.08 6.85 -2.79
CA ILE A 26 10.61 8.19 -3.06
C ILE A 26 11.71 8.56 -2.06
N ARG A 27 11.58 8.18 -0.80
CA ARG A 27 12.60 8.46 0.21
C ARG A 27 13.89 7.69 0.00
N LEU A 28 13.82 6.48 -0.51
CA LEU A 28 14.97 5.60 -0.73
C LEU A 28 15.65 5.81 -2.08
N LEU A 29 14.99 6.46 -3.07
CA LEU A 29 15.61 6.81 -4.34
C LEU A 29 16.91 7.60 -4.14
N ASP A 30 17.93 7.31 -4.93
CA ASP A 30 19.18 8.05 -4.96
C ASP A 30 18.96 9.50 -5.42
N LYS A 31 19.09 10.43 -4.47
CA LYS A 31 18.83 11.86 -4.68
C LYS A 31 19.84 12.54 -5.59
N GLU A 32 21.00 11.93 -5.85
CA GLU A 32 21.98 12.44 -6.83
C GLU A 32 21.59 12.10 -8.26
N ARG A 33 20.80 11.04 -8.45
CA ARG A 33 20.39 10.53 -9.76
C ARG A 33 18.94 10.87 -10.12
N PHE A 34 18.06 10.95 -9.13
CA PHE A 34 16.62 11.12 -9.32
C PHE A 34 16.07 12.35 -8.59
N GLU A 35 15.13 13.01 -9.24
CA GLU A 35 14.31 14.07 -8.67
C GLU A 35 12.85 13.63 -8.77
N ALA A 36 12.24 13.29 -7.63
CA ALA A 36 10.90 12.75 -7.57
C ALA A 36 9.89 13.75 -7.00
N SER A 37 8.70 13.80 -7.59
CA SER A 37 7.55 14.56 -7.11
C SER A 37 6.26 13.73 -7.23
N VAL A 38 5.22 14.13 -6.52
CA VAL A 38 3.92 13.47 -6.56
C VAL A 38 2.87 14.44 -7.09
N PHE A 39 2.19 14.03 -8.16
CA PHE A 39 1.02 14.74 -8.66
C PHE A 39 -0.24 14.09 -8.09
N VAL A 40 -1.09 14.88 -7.42
CA VAL A 40 -2.30 14.42 -6.73
C VAL A 40 -3.53 14.94 -7.45
N GLN A 41 -4.42 14.01 -7.86
CA GLN A 41 -5.65 14.37 -8.58
C GLN A 41 -6.71 14.99 -7.66
N THR A 42 -6.80 14.48 -6.42
CA THR A 42 -7.74 14.99 -5.40
C THR A 42 -6.96 15.53 -4.21
N PRO A 43 -6.90 16.86 -4.04
CA PRO A 43 -6.15 17.49 -2.96
C PRO A 43 -6.79 17.25 -1.58
N ASP A 44 -6.05 17.67 -0.52
CA ASP A 44 -6.42 17.55 0.89
C ASP A 44 -6.48 16.09 1.37
N GLY A 45 -5.64 15.24 0.82
CA GLY A 45 -5.40 13.91 1.38
C GLY A 45 -4.70 14.00 2.75
N PRO A 46 -5.05 13.14 3.72
CA PRO A 46 -4.50 13.23 5.08
C PRO A 46 -2.98 13.04 5.14
N TRP A 47 -2.35 12.46 4.12
CA TRP A 47 -0.91 12.25 4.07
C TRP A 47 -0.13 13.27 3.24
N GLU A 48 -0.77 14.26 2.64
CA GLU A 48 -0.04 15.31 1.89
C GLU A 48 1.00 16.02 2.76
N ALA A 49 0.62 16.38 4.00
CA ALA A 49 1.56 17.00 4.95
C ALA A 49 2.78 16.10 5.20
N LYS A 50 2.58 14.78 5.37
CA LYS A 50 3.65 13.79 5.57
C LYS A 50 4.67 13.80 4.41
N PHE A 51 4.19 13.90 3.17
CA PHE A 51 5.07 13.97 2.00
C PHE A 51 5.81 15.30 1.94
N MET A 52 5.10 16.42 2.13
CA MET A 52 5.71 17.76 2.12
C MET A 52 6.74 17.95 3.24
N ASP A 53 6.45 17.49 4.45
CA ASP A 53 7.37 17.54 5.60
C ASP A 53 8.64 16.70 5.37
N ALA A 54 8.53 15.65 4.56
CA ALA A 54 9.67 14.85 4.12
C ALA A 54 10.46 15.48 2.95
N GLY A 55 10.07 16.68 2.50
CA GLY A 55 10.71 17.39 1.40
C GLY A 55 10.33 16.83 0.01
N ILE A 56 9.25 16.08 -0.11
CA ILE A 56 8.74 15.56 -1.38
C ILE A 56 7.76 16.58 -1.96
N PRO A 57 8.01 17.16 -3.16
CA PRO A 57 7.10 18.10 -3.78
C PRO A 57 5.75 17.45 -4.11
N VAL A 58 4.65 18.03 -3.63
CA VAL A 58 3.28 17.62 -3.95
C VAL A 58 2.67 18.65 -4.89
N ILE A 59 2.27 18.21 -6.07
CA ILE A 59 1.68 19.03 -7.15
C ILE A 59 0.21 18.65 -7.22
N HIS A 60 -0.67 19.64 -7.24
CA HIS A 60 -2.11 19.40 -7.30
C HIS A 60 -2.67 19.59 -8.70
N ASP A 61 -3.67 18.77 -9.05
CA ASP A 61 -4.62 19.10 -10.10
C ASP A 61 -5.32 20.43 -9.75
N TYR A 62 -5.75 21.15 -10.78
CA TYR A 62 -6.46 22.39 -10.58
C TYR A 62 -7.62 22.25 -9.60
N ASP A 63 -7.66 23.14 -8.59
CA ASP A 63 -8.72 23.29 -7.57
C ASP A 63 -10.10 23.70 -8.18
N CYS A 64 -10.27 23.53 -9.50
CA CYS A 64 -11.48 23.92 -10.23
C CYS A 64 -12.64 22.92 -10.08
N ARG A 65 -12.40 21.76 -9.48
CA ARG A 65 -13.43 20.73 -9.21
C ARG A 65 -14.13 20.95 -7.86
N LYS A 66 -13.52 21.67 -6.92
CA LYS A 66 -14.14 21.95 -5.61
C LYS A 66 -15.21 23.03 -5.74
N PRO A 67 -16.44 22.77 -5.29
CA PRO A 67 -17.45 23.80 -5.16
C PRO A 67 -16.95 24.87 -4.16
N THR A 68 -16.88 26.11 -4.60
CA THR A 68 -16.52 27.24 -3.74
C THR A 68 -17.58 28.30 -3.77
N PHE A 69 -17.94 28.84 -2.62
CA PHE A 69 -18.86 29.98 -2.47
C PHE A 69 -18.13 31.32 -2.63
N ASN A 70 -16.79 31.32 -2.60
CA ASN A 70 -15.99 32.54 -2.79
C ASN A 70 -15.98 32.96 -4.26
N PRO A 71 -16.52 34.14 -4.61
CA PRO A 71 -16.66 34.59 -5.98
C PRO A 71 -15.32 34.82 -6.69
N VAL A 72 -14.28 35.24 -5.96
CA VAL A 72 -12.92 35.44 -6.52
C VAL A 72 -12.31 34.09 -6.90
N ARG A 73 -12.45 33.07 -6.03
CA ARG A 73 -12.03 31.70 -6.32
C ARG A 73 -12.82 31.09 -7.48
N LYS A 74 -14.15 31.35 -7.56
CA LYS A 74 -14.98 30.89 -8.69
C LYS A 74 -14.46 31.44 -10.01
N LEU A 75 -14.16 32.75 -10.05
CA LEU A 75 -13.63 33.40 -11.25
C LEU A 75 -12.24 32.85 -11.61
N GLY A 76 -11.35 32.69 -10.61
CA GLY A 76 -10.03 32.08 -10.78
C GLY A 76 -10.12 30.65 -11.35
N ASN A 77 -10.99 29.80 -10.80
CA ASN A 77 -11.22 28.45 -11.27
C ASN A 77 -11.81 28.41 -12.69
N PHE A 78 -12.71 29.37 -13.04
CA PHE A 78 -13.26 29.47 -14.38
C PHE A 78 -12.18 29.87 -15.39
N VAL A 79 -11.36 30.87 -15.07
CA VAL A 79 -10.22 31.27 -15.93
C VAL A 79 -9.27 30.12 -16.15
N LYS A 80 -8.91 29.39 -15.10
CA LYS A 80 -8.06 28.20 -15.20
C LYS A 80 -8.68 27.12 -16.10
N LYS A 81 -9.98 26.82 -15.95
CA LYS A 81 -10.70 25.91 -16.86
C LYS A 81 -10.61 26.34 -18.32
N CYS A 82 -10.80 27.61 -18.57
CA CYS A 82 -10.70 28.17 -19.93
C CYS A 82 -9.28 28.06 -20.49
N THR A 83 -8.27 28.32 -19.66
CA THR A 83 -6.86 28.23 -20.07
C THR A 83 -6.49 26.75 -20.38
N VAL A 84 -6.88 25.79 -19.55
CA VAL A 84 -6.68 24.36 -19.79
C VAL A 84 -7.39 23.92 -21.06
N ALA A 85 -8.66 24.28 -21.23
CA ALA A 85 -9.42 23.93 -22.44
C ALA A 85 -8.82 24.57 -23.71
N GLN A 86 -8.26 25.77 -23.61
CA GLN A 86 -7.59 26.44 -24.72
C GLN A 86 -6.26 25.79 -25.06
N ALA A 87 -5.45 25.43 -24.06
CA ALA A 87 -4.18 24.72 -24.26
C ALA A 87 -4.42 23.34 -24.88
N HIS A 88 -5.44 22.61 -24.39
CA HIS A 88 -5.84 21.33 -24.97
C HIS A 88 -6.25 21.48 -26.45
N ARG A 89 -7.06 22.49 -26.78
CA ARG A 89 -7.51 22.73 -28.17
C ARG A 89 -6.40 23.23 -29.11
N ARG A 90 -5.49 24.10 -28.64
CA ARG A 90 -4.45 24.70 -29.47
C ARG A 90 -3.19 23.87 -29.57
N GLU A 91 -2.77 23.26 -28.48
CA GLU A 91 -1.48 22.62 -28.34
C GLU A 91 -1.60 21.10 -28.23
N GLY A 92 -2.82 20.57 -28.07
CA GLY A 92 -3.08 19.14 -27.85
C GLY A 92 -2.45 18.60 -26.57
N ARG A 93 -2.16 19.49 -25.58
CA ARG A 93 -1.59 19.12 -24.29
C ARG A 93 -2.66 18.58 -23.35
N GLY A 94 -2.36 17.48 -22.68
CA GLY A 94 -3.22 16.93 -21.64
C GLY A 94 -3.22 17.77 -20.36
N LEU A 95 -4.18 17.50 -19.46
CA LEU A 95 -4.29 18.20 -18.19
C LEU A 95 -3.01 18.05 -17.35
N LEU A 96 -2.45 16.85 -17.28
CA LEU A 96 -1.21 16.57 -16.56
C LEU A 96 -0.04 17.43 -17.08
N GLU A 97 0.18 17.49 -18.40
CA GLU A 97 1.22 18.30 -19.03
C GLU A 97 1.09 19.80 -18.76
N ILE A 98 -0.14 20.27 -18.52
CA ILE A 98 -0.41 21.68 -18.23
C ILE A 98 -0.17 22.01 -16.76
N CYS A 99 -0.45 21.08 -15.86
CA CYS A 99 -0.33 21.27 -14.42
C CYS A 99 1.11 21.09 -13.91
N LEU A 100 1.93 20.33 -14.62
CA LEU A 100 3.32 20.12 -14.23
C LEU A 100 4.15 21.39 -14.46
N PRO A 101 4.99 21.81 -13.49
CA PRO A 101 5.82 23.02 -13.61
C PRO A 101 6.89 22.88 -14.68
N GLU A 102 7.30 21.67 -14.98
CA GLU A 102 8.32 21.36 -16.00
C GLU A 102 8.09 19.97 -16.59
N GLN A 103 8.73 19.70 -17.73
CA GLN A 103 8.65 18.42 -18.42
C GLN A 103 9.33 17.31 -17.60
N PRO A 104 8.61 16.24 -17.21
CA PRO A 104 9.22 15.08 -16.57
C PRO A 104 9.94 14.21 -17.60
N ASP A 105 10.91 13.43 -17.13
CA ASP A 105 11.53 12.36 -17.92
C ASP A 105 10.69 11.08 -17.87
N ILE A 106 10.10 10.81 -16.70
CA ILE A 106 9.26 9.64 -16.44
C ILE A 106 7.99 10.07 -15.73
N VAL A 107 6.84 9.55 -16.16
CA VAL A 107 5.56 9.66 -15.47
C VAL A 107 5.11 8.29 -15.04
N VAL A 108 4.81 8.14 -13.75
CA VAL A 108 4.40 6.87 -13.15
C VAL A 108 2.93 6.96 -12.74
N SER A 109 2.05 6.21 -13.38
CA SER A 109 0.71 5.95 -12.86
C SER A 109 0.83 4.99 -11.68
N TYR A 110 0.86 5.52 -10.46
CA TYR A 110 1.06 4.70 -9.28
C TYR A 110 -0.29 4.18 -8.75
N ASN A 111 -1.24 5.09 -8.44
CA ASN A 111 -2.62 4.73 -8.09
C ASN A 111 -3.56 5.82 -8.64
N ALA A 112 -3.54 6.03 -9.95
CA ALA A 112 -4.21 7.12 -10.62
C ALA A 112 -5.51 6.68 -11.31
N TRP A 113 -6.40 7.63 -11.57
CA TRP A 113 -7.64 7.42 -12.33
C TRP A 113 -7.64 8.14 -13.69
N MET A 114 -6.47 8.62 -14.13
CA MET A 114 -6.31 9.34 -15.40
C MET A 114 -5.38 8.60 -16.39
N GLU A 115 -5.57 7.30 -16.52
CA GLU A 115 -4.67 6.40 -17.26
C GLU A 115 -4.45 6.86 -18.72
N ARG A 116 -5.51 7.30 -19.40
CA ARG A 116 -5.38 7.81 -20.77
C ARG A 116 -4.50 9.05 -20.85
N GLU A 117 -4.66 10.00 -19.91
CA GLU A 117 -3.86 11.22 -19.89
C GLU A 117 -2.39 10.91 -19.63
N ILE A 118 -2.10 9.97 -18.72
CA ILE A 118 -0.73 9.55 -18.40
C ILE A 118 -0.10 8.81 -19.58
N ALA A 119 -0.80 7.82 -20.13
CA ALA A 119 -0.31 7.00 -21.23
C ALA A 119 -0.02 7.79 -22.53
N PHE A 120 -0.52 9.02 -22.63
CA PHE A 120 -0.33 9.89 -23.81
C PHE A 120 0.49 11.14 -23.51
N VAL A 121 1.17 11.22 -22.36
CA VAL A 121 2.09 12.34 -22.06
C VAL A 121 3.24 12.33 -23.08
N ARG A 122 3.46 13.51 -23.68
CA ARG A 122 4.49 13.63 -24.73
C ARG A 122 5.86 13.90 -24.12
N GLY A 123 6.89 13.29 -24.68
CA GLY A 123 8.28 13.52 -24.30
C GLY A 123 8.69 12.93 -22.95
N ALA A 124 7.84 12.12 -22.35
CA ALA A 124 8.16 11.36 -21.14
C ALA A 124 7.97 9.86 -21.39
N LYS A 125 8.70 9.04 -20.64
CA LYS A 125 8.45 7.59 -20.52
C LYS A 125 7.32 7.35 -19.54
N CYS A 126 6.44 6.41 -19.83
CA CYS A 126 5.25 6.13 -19.00
C CYS A 126 5.35 4.76 -18.36
N VAL A 127 5.17 4.72 -17.03
CA VAL A 127 5.20 3.50 -16.23
C VAL A 127 3.86 3.35 -15.50
N LYS A 128 3.28 2.15 -15.50
CA LYS A 128 2.05 1.82 -14.77
C LYS A 128 2.36 0.86 -13.63
N TYR A 129 1.80 1.13 -12.43
CA TYR A 129 1.83 0.20 -11.31
C TYR A 129 0.48 -0.53 -11.16
N ILE A 130 0.53 -1.83 -10.88
CA ILE A 130 -0.61 -2.70 -10.60
C ILE A 130 -0.48 -3.20 -9.16
N HIS A 131 -1.26 -2.59 -8.25
CA HIS A 131 -1.20 -2.86 -6.81
C HIS A 131 -2.10 -4.01 -6.35
N GLY A 132 -3.04 -4.46 -7.17
CA GLY A 132 -3.93 -5.57 -6.86
C GLY A 132 -3.78 -6.73 -7.83
N ASP A 133 -4.23 -7.92 -7.42
CA ASP A 133 -4.21 -9.11 -8.26
C ASP A 133 -5.41 -9.13 -9.22
N PRO A 134 -5.21 -9.04 -10.55
CA PRO A 134 -6.29 -9.15 -11.53
C PRO A 134 -6.99 -10.53 -11.52
N GLY A 135 -6.36 -11.55 -10.96
CA GLY A 135 -6.96 -12.87 -10.77
C GLY A 135 -8.14 -12.85 -9.80
N THR A 136 -8.06 -12.01 -8.76
CA THR A 136 -9.04 -11.96 -7.67
C THR A 136 -9.79 -10.63 -7.56
N ASN A 137 -9.21 -9.52 -8.03
CA ASN A 137 -9.79 -8.18 -7.93
C ASN A 137 -10.46 -7.74 -9.24
N PRO A 138 -11.79 -7.50 -9.25
CA PRO A 138 -12.55 -7.15 -10.45
C PRO A 138 -12.09 -5.85 -11.13
N VAL A 139 -11.60 -4.87 -10.37
CA VAL A 139 -11.14 -3.58 -10.92
C VAL A 139 -9.90 -3.79 -11.77
N TYR A 140 -8.87 -4.46 -11.23
CA TYR A 140 -7.65 -4.76 -11.97
C TYR A 140 -7.87 -5.78 -13.11
N ARG A 141 -8.81 -6.71 -12.93
CA ARG A 141 -9.25 -7.62 -14.02
C ARG A 141 -9.84 -6.84 -15.18
N LYS A 142 -10.74 -5.89 -14.90
CA LYS A 142 -11.34 -5.04 -15.93
C LYS A 142 -10.27 -4.21 -16.65
N GLU A 143 -9.36 -3.61 -15.93
CA GLU A 143 -8.23 -2.85 -16.47
C GLU A 143 -7.41 -3.74 -17.43
N ALA A 144 -6.95 -4.91 -16.97
CA ALA A 144 -6.15 -5.84 -17.76
C ALA A 144 -6.83 -6.34 -19.04
N THR A 145 -8.17 -6.47 -19.04
CA THR A 145 -8.92 -7.07 -20.17
C THR A 145 -9.56 -6.04 -21.09
N GLN A 146 -9.94 -4.87 -20.61
CA GLN A 146 -10.75 -3.90 -21.36
C GLN A 146 -10.02 -2.61 -21.74
N GLU A 147 -8.85 -2.31 -21.15
CA GLU A 147 -8.09 -1.08 -21.38
C GLU A 147 -6.77 -1.31 -22.12
N GLN A 148 -6.68 -2.38 -22.90
CA GLN A 148 -5.44 -2.79 -23.58
C GLN A 148 -4.91 -1.74 -24.56
N ASP A 149 -5.75 -0.93 -25.17
CA ASP A 149 -5.35 0.17 -26.06
C ASP A 149 -4.56 1.26 -25.33
N VAL A 150 -4.89 1.49 -24.04
CA VAL A 150 -4.18 2.40 -23.15
C VAL A 150 -2.93 1.73 -22.60
N LEU A 151 -3.07 0.49 -22.10
CA LEU A 151 -1.96 -0.25 -21.48
C LEU A 151 -0.78 -0.48 -22.43
N ARG A 152 -1.03 -0.70 -23.73
CA ARG A 152 0.02 -0.86 -24.76
C ARG A 152 0.89 0.39 -24.95
N ARG A 153 0.47 1.53 -24.41
CA ARG A 153 1.19 2.80 -24.52
C ARG A 153 2.20 3.02 -23.40
N TYR A 154 2.07 2.26 -22.31
CA TYR A 154 3.06 2.31 -21.25
C TYR A 154 4.36 1.64 -21.67
N ASP A 155 5.50 2.27 -21.40
CA ASP A 155 6.82 1.68 -21.66
C ASP A 155 7.11 0.51 -20.73
N ARG A 156 6.58 0.56 -19.49
CA ARG A 156 6.64 -0.53 -18.49
C ARG A 156 5.36 -0.61 -17.68
N ILE A 157 5.01 -1.84 -17.31
CA ILE A 157 3.93 -2.14 -16.37
C ILE A 157 4.53 -2.93 -15.22
N VAL A 158 4.47 -2.38 -14.03
CA VAL A 158 5.03 -2.96 -12.81
C VAL A 158 3.92 -3.62 -12.00
N CYS A 159 4.04 -4.91 -11.74
CA CYS A 159 3.19 -5.63 -10.81
C CYS A 159 3.92 -5.81 -9.48
N VAL A 160 3.24 -5.56 -8.35
CA VAL A 160 3.86 -5.56 -7.02
C VAL A 160 3.88 -6.92 -6.34
N SER A 161 3.36 -7.96 -6.99
CA SER A 161 3.38 -9.35 -6.53
C SER A 161 3.48 -10.32 -7.71
N ARG A 162 4.01 -11.51 -7.47
CA ARG A 162 4.08 -12.58 -8.49
C ARG A 162 2.69 -13.04 -8.93
N ALA A 163 1.73 -13.08 -8.01
CA ALA A 163 0.34 -13.39 -8.32
C ALA A 163 -0.24 -12.37 -9.30
N ALA A 164 -0.10 -11.06 -8.99
CA ALA A 164 -0.54 -10.00 -9.88
C ALA A 164 0.19 -10.03 -11.23
N TRP A 165 1.50 -10.28 -11.24
CA TRP A 165 2.32 -10.37 -12.45
C TRP A 165 1.89 -11.52 -13.37
N ASN A 166 1.63 -12.70 -12.82
CA ASN A 166 1.14 -13.86 -13.59
C ASN A 166 -0.25 -13.57 -14.16
N ALA A 167 -1.20 -13.17 -13.31
CA ALA A 167 -2.58 -12.91 -13.72
C ALA A 167 -2.67 -11.76 -14.73
N PHE A 168 -1.91 -10.69 -14.54
CA PHE A 168 -1.91 -9.55 -15.47
C PHE A 168 -1.38 -9.95 -16.85
N ARG A 169 -0.29 -10.69 -16.92
CA ARG A 169 0.31 -11.16 -18.19
C ARG A 169 -0.62 -12.12 -18.94
N GLU A 170 -1.27 -13.02 -18.22
CA GLU A 170 -2.23 -13.96 -18.79
C GLU A 170 -3.45 -13.23 -19.38
N LEU A 171 -4.03 -12.31 -18.61
CA LEU A 171 -5.26 -11.61 -19.00
C LEU A 171 -5.04 -10.54 -20.08
N SER A 172 -3.92 -9.80 -20.01
CA SER A 172 -3.65 -8.70 -20.94
C SER A 172 -2.87 -9.11 -22.19
N GLY A 173 -2.10 -10.20 -22.12
CA GLY A 173 -1.15 -10.59 -23.16
C GLY A 173 0.10 -9.69 -23.26
N LEU A 174 0.25 -8.68 -22.39
CA LEU A 174 1.34 -7.71 -22.42
C LEU A 174 2.57 -8.22 -21.65
N THR A 175 3.22 -9.25 -22.15
CA THR A 175 4.26 -9.97 -21.40
C THR A 175 5.63 -9.28 -21.43
N GLN A 176 6.01 -8.59 -22.52
CA GLN A 176 7.35 -8.02 -22.70
C GLN A 176 7.58 -6.75 -21.89
N GLN A 177 6.52 -5.96 -21.67
CA GLN A 177 6.60 -4.69 -20.96
C GLN A 177 6.20 -4.82 -19.48
N THR A 178 5.85 -6.04 -19.02
CA THR A 178 5.37 -6.27 -17.64
C THR A 178 6.49 -6.87 -16.80
N GLU A 179 6.86 -6.15 -15.74
CA GLU A 179 7.92 -6.48 -14.80
C GLU A 179 7.37 -6.73 -13.40
N LEU A 180 8.08 -7.51 -12.60
CA LEU A 180 7.78 -7.76 -11.20
C LEU A 180 8.74 -6.95 -10.32
N HIS A 181 8.23 -5.94 -9.62
CA HIS A 181 8.97 -5.22 -8.60
C HIS A 181 8.13 -5.10 -7.34
N TYR A 182 8.58 -5.71 -6.26
CA TYR A 182 7.90 -5.64 -4.98
C TYR A 182 7.92 -4.21 -4.42
N ASN A 183 6.88 -3.86 -3.67
CA ASN A 183 6.83 -2.59 -2.96
C ASN A 183 8.05 -2.45 -2.04
N PRO A 184 8.85 -1.40 -2.15
CA PRO A 184 9.99 -1.21 -1.26
C PRO A 184 9.53 -0.89 0.16
N LEU A 185 10.30 -1.37 1.13
CA LEU A 185 10.08 -1.15 2.55
C LEU A 185 11.30 -0.44 3.13
N ASN A 186 11.10 0.70 3.79
CA ASN A 186 12.16 1.36 4.53
C ASN A 186 12.42 0.64 5.86
N SER A 187 13.13 -0.48 5.78
CA SER A 187 13.38 -1.39 6.91
C SER A 187 14.10 -0.72 8.08
N ASP A 188 15.01 0.20 7.80
CA ASP A 188 15.74 0.94 8.84
C ASP A 188 14.77 1.83 9.63
N ASN A 189 13.86 2.50 8.93
CA ASN A 189 12.82 3.32 9.56
C ASN A 189 11.85 2.47 10.38
N VAL A 190 11.39 1.34 9.85
CA VAL A 190 10.50 0.38 10.55
C VAL A 190 11.15 -0.08 11.87
N ARG A 191 12.40 -0.53 11.82
CA ARG A 191 13.14 -0.98 13.01
C ARG A 191 13.36 0.14 14.01
N SER A 192 13.78 1.32 13.56
CA SER A 192 14.01 2.48 14.42
C SER A 192 12.74 2.91 15.15
N LEU A 193 11.63 3.06 14.43
CA LEU A 193 10.36 3.50 14.99
C LEU A 193 9.69 2.44 15.89
N SER A 194 9.99 1.15 15.71
CA SER A 194 9.42 0.07 16.53
C SER A 194 9.86 0.09 17.99
N GLY A 195 10.96 0.79 18.31
CA GLY A 195 11.47 0.94 19.69
C GLY A 195 10.74 2.00 20.52
N GLN A 196 9.79 2.75 19.95
CA GLN A 196 9.07 3.76 20.72
C GLN A 196 8.11 3.11 21.73
N PRO A 197 7.95 3.70 22.94
CA PRO A 197 7.07 3.15 23.96
C PRO A 197 5.60 3.29 23.57
N VAL A 198 4.80 2.25 23.86
CA VAL A 198 3.34 2.26 23.75
C VAL A 198 2.71 1.68 25.01
N ALA A 199 1.57 2.28 25.41
CA ALA A 199 0.81 1.79 26.55
C ALA A 199 -0.11 0.65 26.11
N LEU A 200 0.30 -0.59 26.35
CA LEU A 200 -0.48 -1.81 26.13
C LEU A 200 -0.38 -2.70 27.35
N PRO A 201 -1.44 -3.42 27.75
CA PRO A 201 -1.35 -4.45 28.75
C PRO A 201 -0.36 -5.54 28.35
N ASP A 202 0.34 -6.12 29.31
CA ASP A 202 1.36 -7.18 29.11
C ASP A 202 1.08 -8.48 29.88
N ASP A 203 -0.17 -8.58 30.40
CA ASP A 203 -0.63 -9.70 31.23
C ASP A 203 -0.96 -10.98 30.44
N LEU A 204 -1.18 -10.88 29.12
CA LEU A 204 -1.58 -11.98 28.25
C LEU A 204 -0.87 -11.88 26.88
N PRO A 205 -0.79 -12.98 26.11
CA PRO A 205 -0.33 -12.94 24.73
C PRO A 205 -1.13 -11.91 23.91
N LEU A 206 -0.43 -11.06 23.17
CA LEU A 206 -1.04 -10.00 22.36
C LEU A 206 -1.03 -10.38 20.87
N ILE A 207 -2.16 -10.29 20.22
CA ILE A 207 -2.30 -10.36 18.76
C ILE A 207 -2.45 -8.93 18.22
N CYS A 208 -1.76 -8.61 17.13
CA CYS A 208 -1.89 -7.32 16.45
C CYS A 208 -2.53 -7.49 15.08
N ALA A 209 -3.44 -6.58 14.73
CA ALA A 209 -3.96 -6.42 13.39
C ALA A 209 -3.92 -4.93 13.01
N VAL A 210 -3.42 -4.62 11.80
CA VAL A 210 -3.19 -3.24 11.37
C VAL A 210 -3.77 -3.04 9.99
N GLY A 211 -4.52 -1.95 9.78
CA GLY A 211 -5.04 -1.61 8.48
C GLY A 211 -6.20 -0.61 8.52
N ARG A 212 -6.67 -0.23 7.35
CA ARG A 212 -7.88 0.59 7.22
C ARG A 212 -9.09 -0.18 7.77
N LEU A 213 -9.87 0.42 8.65
CA LEU A 213 -11.07 -0.21 9.21
C LEU A 213 -12.20 -0.20 8.17
N ALA A 214 -12.21 -1.20 7.31
CA ALA A 214 -13.14 -1.36 6.20
C ALA A 214 -13.41 -2.85 5.94
N GLU A 215 -14.56 -3.16 5.35
CA GLU A 215 -15.09 -4.51 5.16
C GLU A 215 -14.06 -5.47 4.54
N GLU A 216 -13.33 -5.04 3.50
CA GLU A 216 -12.36 -5.88 2.81
C GLU A 216 -11.19 -6.35 3.70
N LYS A 217 -10.95 -5.69 4.85
CA LYS A 217 -9.90 -6.07 5.82
C LYS A 217 -10.34 -7.15 6.80
N GLY A 218 -11.65 -7.44 6.88
CA GLY A 218 -12.18 -8.57 7.63
C GLY A 218 -12.00 -8.46 9.16
N PHE A 219 -11.97 -7.24 9.72
CA PHE A 219 -11.84 -7.07 11.18
C PHE A 219 -13.08 -7.58 11.94
N GLU A 220 -14.26 -7.54 11.32
CA GLU A 220 -15.48 -8.12 11.89
C GLU A 220 -15.28 -9.61 12.20
N ARG A 221 -14.84 -10.41 11.22
CA ARG A 221 -14.59 -11.84 11.43
C ARG A 221 -13.50 -12.10 12.46
N LEU A 222 -12.51 -11.21 12.56
CA LEU A 222 -11.46 -11.33 13.56
C LEU A 222 -11.98 -11.14 14.99
N LEU A 223 -12.93 -10.22 15.21
CA LEU A 223 -13.62 -10.05 16.50
C LEU A 223 -14.45 -11.29 16.87
N VAL A 224 -15.17 -11.87 15.91
CA VAL A 224 -15.90 -13.12 16.12
C VAL A 224 -14.97 -14.28 16.51
N ILE A 225 -13.86 -14.43 15.81
CA ILE A 225 -12.83 -15.43 16.14
C ILE A 225 -12.25 -15.18 17.53
N HIS A 226 -11.93 -13.92 17.86
CA HIS A 226 -11.43 -13.58 19.20
C HIS A 226 -12.40 -14.01 20.29
N ARG A 227 -13.71 -13.76 20.13
CA ARG A 227 -14.74 -14.23 21.06
C ARG A 227 -14.75 -15.75 21.19
N HIS A 228 -14.78 -16.48 20.08
CA HIS A 228 -14.79 -17.95 20.09
C HIS A 228 -13.58 -18.54 20.81
N LEU A 229 -12.40 -17.98 20.62
CA LEU A 229 -11.17 -18.43 21.30
C LEU A 229 -11.22 -18.17 22.82
N LEU A 230 -11.79 -17.02 23.25
CA LEU A 230 -12.01 -16.74 24.66
C LEU A 230 -13.02 -17.73 25.29
N ASP A 231 -14.09 -18.09 24.59
CA ASP A 231 -15.07 -19.10 25.04
C ASP A 231 -14.45 -20.49 25.18
N GLN A 232 -13.42 -20.81 24.40
CA GLN A 232 -12.61 -22.03 24.53
C GLN A 232 -11.57 -21.95 25.67
N GLY A 233 -11.54 -20.85 26.44
CA GLY A 233 -10.59 -20.62 27.53
C GLY A 233 -9.20 -20.17 27.10
N ILE A 234 -8.98 -19.86 25.80
CA ILE A 234 -7.71 -19.40 25.26
C ILE A 234 -7.57 -17.90 25.51
N ARG A 235 -6.97 -17.51 26.62
CA ARG A 235 -6.85 -16.12 27.05
C ARG A 235 -5.75 -15.39 26.27
N HIS A 236 -6.13 -14.30 25.60
CA HIS A 236 -5.24 -13.43 24.86
C HIS A 236 -5.88 -12.04 24.70
N ARG A 237 -5.10 -11.07 24.21
CA ARG A 237 -5.54 -9.73 23.86
C ARG A 237 -5.42 -9.51 22.37
N LEU A 238 -6.27 -8.63 21.85
CA LEU A 238 -6.25 -8.18 20.47
C LEU A 238 -6.06 -6.66 20.42
N VAL A 239 -5.07 -6.19 19.68
CA VAL A 239 -4.94 -4.76 19.34
C VAL A 239 -5.23 -4.56 17.86
N ILE A 240 -6.14 -3.66 17.55
CA ILE A 240 -6.49 -3.24 16.19
C ILE A 240 -6.03 -1.80 16.00
N VAL A 241 -5.09 -1.61 15.07
CA VAL A 241 -4.47 -0.33 14.77
C VAL A 241 -4.95 0.16 13.42
N GLY A 242 -5.62 1.30 13.39
CA GLY A 242 -6.11 1.91 12.16
C GLY A 242 -7.38 2.72 12.34
N ASP A 243 -7.82 3.34 11.25
CA ASP A 243 -9.05 4.11 11.16
C ASP A 243 -9.75 3.82 9.83
N GLY A 244 -11.02 4.12 9.71
CA GLY A 244 -11.76 3.89 8.48
C GLY A 244 -13.27 3.92 8.66
N PRO A 245 -14.04 3.56 7.63
CA PRO A 245 -15.50 3.58 7.68
C PRO A 245 -16.10 2.80 8.85
N ASP A 246 -15.46 1.70 9.27
CA ASP A 246 -15.97 0.81 10.31
C ASP A 246 -15.53 1.19 11.74
N ARG A 247 -14.90 2.39 11.92
CA ARG A 247 -14.38 2.86 13.22
C ARG A 247 -15.42 2.89 14.34
N ASP A 248 -16.67 3.18 14.02
CA ASP A 248 -17.76 3.24 14.99
C ASP A 248 -18.51 1.90 15.09
N PHE A 249 -18.46 1.07 14.06
CA PHE A 249 -19.10 -0.23 14.01
C PHE A 249 -18.34 -1.28 14.81
N LEU A 250 -17.02 -1.42 14.61
CA LEU A 250 -16.22 -2.47 15.24
C LEU A 250 -16.22 -2.42 16.78
N PRO A 251 -16.08 -1.26 17.46
CA PRO A 251 -16.21 -1.19 18.92
C PRO A 251 -17.61 -1.56 19.42
N ARG A 252 -18.68 -1.22 18.69
CA ARG A 252 -20.05 -1.64 19.03
C ARG A 252 -20.21 -3.15 18.90
N LEU A 253 -19.60 -3.76 17.86
CA LEU A 253 -19.59 -5.21 17.71
C LEU A 253 -18.80 -5.89 18.85
N ALA A 254 -17.64 -5.34 19.25
CA ALA A 254 -16.89 -5.84 20.38
C ALA A 254 -17.69 -5.82 21.70
N ASN A 255 -18.46 -4.75 21.93
CA ASN A 255 -19.40 -4.68 23.08
C ASN A 255 -20.51 -5.73 22.97
N ALA A 256 -21.12 -5.90 21.77
CA ALA A 256 -22.18 -6.88 21.56
C ALA A 256 -21.68 -8.34 21.73
N LEU A 257 -20.40 -8.59 21.48
CA LEU A 257 -19.72 -9.87 21.70
C LEU A 257 -19.17 -10.03 23.11
N ASP A 258 -19.28 -9.04 23.98
CA ASP A 258 -18.76 -9.04 25.36
C ASP A 258 -17.24 -9.28 25.43
N ILE A 259 -16.47 -8.60 24.54
CA ILE A 259 -14.99 -8.70 24.42
C ILE A 259 -14.29 -7.35 24.54
N GLN A 260 -15.00 -6.26 24.86
CA GLN A 260 -14.44 -4.90 24.91
C GLN A 260 -13.24 -4.75 25.86
N ASP A 261 -13.14 -5.56 26.90
CA ASP A 261 -12.07 -5.51 27.90
C ASP A 261 -10.78 -6.22 27.43
N SER A 262 -10.87 -7.00 26.36
CA SER A 262 -9.76 -7.76 25.77
C SER A 262 -9.32 -7.28 24.39
N VAL A 263 -10.06 -6.32 23.81
CA VAL A 263 -9.77 -5.68 22.52
C VAL A 263 -9.39 -4.22 22.71
N THR A 264 -8.28 -3.79 22.11
CA THR A 264 -7.88 -2.38 22.09
C THR A 264 -7.97 -1.83 20.67
N PHE A 265 -8.79 -0.81 20.46
CA PHE A 265 -8.83 -0.02 19.23
C PHE A 265 -8.01 1.24 19.44
N THR A 266 -6.90 1.39 18.72
CA THR A 266 -5.99 2.54 18.90
C THR A 266 -6.38 3.76 18.07
N GLY A 267 -7.29 3.59 17.09
CA GLY A 267 -7.46 4.56 16.02
C GLY A 267 -6.25 4.60 15.09
N TYR A 268 -6.20 5.60 14.22
CA TYR A 268 -5.06 5.83 13.35
C TYR A 268 -3.79 6.11 14.15
N GLN A 269 -2.72 5.38 13.83
CA GLN A 269 -1.40 5.60 14.37
C GLN A 269 -0.43 5.87 13.22
N ALA A 270 0.25 7.02 13.27
CA ALA A 270 1.29 7.35 12.30
C ALA A 270 2.49 6.40 12.37
N ASN A 271 2.68 5.77 13.53
CA ASN A 271 3.68 4.74 13.79
C ASN A 271 3.03 3.49 14.40
N PRO A 272 2.65 2.49 13.59
CA PRO A 272 2.05 1.24 14.10
C PRO A 272 3.09 0.24 14.62
N TYR A 273 4.37 0.42 14.32
CA TYR A 273 5.41 -0.58 14.56
C TYR A 273 5.63 -0.97 16.02
N PRO A 274 5.51 -0.07 17.03
CA PRO A 274 5.60 -0.47 18.43
C PRO A 274 4.50 -1.45 18.86
N TYR A 275 3.29 -1.30 18.32
CA TYR A 275 2.18 -2.21 18.59
C TYR A 275 2.46 -3.60 18.00
N MET A 276 2.96 -3.62 16.76
CA MET A 276 3.38 -4.86 16.09
C MET A 276 4.52 -5.54 16.86
N LYS A 277 5.57 -4.77 17.24
CA LYS A 277 6.75 -5.29 17.95
C LYS A 277 6.42 -5.94 19.29
N ARG A 278 5.38 -5.46 19.97
CA ARG A 278 4.89 -6.03 21.24
C ARG A 278 3.99 -7.24 21.07
N SER A 279 3.52 -7.52 19.88
CA SER A 279 2.64 -8.67 19.64
C SER A 279 3.39 -9.99 19.49
N LYS A 280 2.74 -11.08 19.88
CA LYS A 280 3.20 -12.45 19.63
C LYS A 280 3.25 -12.71 18.12
N PHE A 281 2.22 -12.29 17.38
CA PHE A 281 2.15 -12.37 15.91
C PHE A 281 1.17 -11.34 15.35
N LEU A 282 1.31 -11.05 14.05
CA LEU A 282 0.38 -10.24 13.29
C LEU A 282 -0.70 -11.12 12.66
N VAL A 283 -1.94 -10.66 12.63
CA VAL A 283 -3.04 -11.25 11.84
C VAL A 283 -3.42 -10.32 10.70
N ASN A 284 -3.35 -10.82 9.48
CA ASN A 284 -3.94 -10.20 8.30
C ASN A 284 -5.20 -10.98 7.90
N SER A 285 -6.36 -10.46 8.31
CA SER A 285 -7.67 -11.06 8.08
C SER A 285 -8.35 -10.58 6.79
N SER A 286 -7.63 -9.94 5.86
CA SER A 286 -8.19 -9.38 4.62
C SER A 286 -8.81 -10.45 3.72
N PHE A 287 -9.87 -10.09 3.00
CA PHE A 287 -10.46 -10.98 2.00
C PHE A 287 -9.62 -11.04 0.72
N THR A 288 -8.98 -9.94 0.34
CA THR A 288 -8.11 -9.84 -0.84
C THR A 288 -7.08 -8.73 -0.67
N GLU A 289 -5.88 -8.97 -1.18
CA GLU A 289 -4.78 -7.99 -1.25
C GLU A 289 -3.89 -8.30 -2.46
N GLY A 290 -3.11 -7.31 -2.92
CA GLY A 290 -1.99 -7.56 -3.83
C GLY A 290 -0.85 -8.26 -3.08
N LEU A 291 0.00 -7.48 -2.43
CA LEU A 291 0.96 -7.95 -1.41
C LEU A 291 0.83 -7.02 -0.20
N PRO A 292 0.32 -7.50 0.94
CA PRO A 292 0.13 -6.65 2.10
C PRO A 292 1.45 -6.11 2.64
N VAL A 293 1.68 -4.80 2.55
CA VAL A 293 2.87 -4.13 3.08
C VAL A 293 3.04 -4.42 4.58
N ILE A 294 1.92 -4.47 5.32
CA ILE A 294 1.92 -4.74 6.74
C ILE A 294 2.53 -6.11 7.11
N ALA A 295 2.39 -7.13 6.24
CA ALA A 295 3.03 -8.42 6.44
C ALA A 295 4.55 -8.33 6.28
N MET A 296 5.03 -7.56 5.31
CA MET A 296 6.46 -7.30 5.13
C MET A 296 7.04 -6.52 6.31
N GLU A 297 6.30 -5.52 6.82
CA GLU A 297 6.67 -4.74 8.01
C GLU A 297 6.76 -5.61 9.26
N ALA A 298 5.80 -6.52 9.48
CA ALA A 298 5.84 -7.49 10.59
C ALA A 298 7.06 -8.40 10.50
N LEU A 299 7.31 -8.99 9.33
CA LEU A 299 8.47 -9.85 9.11
C LEU A 299 9.79 -9.08 9.24
N CYS A 300 9.86 -7.84 8.79
CA CYS A 300 11.00 -6.95 9.02
C CYS A 300 11.33 -6.76 10.51
N LEU A 301 10.31 -6.82 11.37
CA LEU A 301 10.43 -6.78 12.83
C LEU A 301 10.67 -8.17 13.46
N GLY A 302 10.76 -9.23 12.67
CA GLY A 302 10.87 -10.60 13.12
C GLY A 302 9.57 -11.11 13.79
N ILE A 303 8.41 -10.59 13.39
CA ILE A 303 7.09 -10.98 13.92
C ILE A 303 6.42 -11.94 12.93
N PRO A 304 6.03 -13.14 13.34
CA PRO A 304 5.31 -14.08 12.49
C PRO A 304 3.95 -13.53 12.05
N VAL A 305 3.49 -13.98 10.89
CA VAL A 305 2.21 -13.50 10.30
C VAL A 305 1.26 -14.67 10.11
N VAL A 306 0.00 -14.52 10.54
CA VAL A 306 -1.12 -15.38 10.13
C VAL A 306 -1.96 -14.61 9.12
N SER A 307 -2.18 -15.18 7.94
CA SER A 307 -2.89 -14.48 6.86
C SER A 307 -3.86 -15.38 6.12
N THR A 308 -4.99 -14.80 5.69
CA THR A 308 -5.94 -15.42 4.74
C THR A 308 -5.60 -15.10 3.29
N VAL A 309 -4.56 -14.30 3.03
CA VAL A 309 -4.18 -13.82 1.69
C VAL A 309 -2.98 -14.62 1.17
N PRO A 310 -3.13 -15.42 0.10
CA PRO A 310 -2.05 -16.28 -0.41
C PRO A 310 -0.79 -15.53 -0.84
N SER A 311 -0.92 -14.29 -1.35
CA SER A 311 0.23 -13.48 -1.80
C SER A 311 1.23 -13.16 -0.68
N VAL A 312 0.83 -13.25 0.58
CA VAL A 312 1.74 -13.11 1.73
C VAL A 312 2.86 -14.15 1.72
N GLY A 313 2.64 -15.31 1.08
CA GLY A 313 3.68 -16.32 0.87
C GLY A 313 4.90 -15.80 0.10
N GLU A 314 4.72 -14.78 -0.73
CA GLU A 314 5.85 -14.12 -1.41
C GLU A 314 6.73 -13.34 -0.41
N ALA A 315 6.12 -12.73 0.61
CA ALA A 315 6.87 -12.11 1.70
C ALA A 315 7.58 -13.14 2.57
N PHE A 316 7.02 -14.34 2.73
CA PHE A 316 7.65 -15.43 3.46
C PHE A 316 8.90 -15.95 2.74
N GLY A 317 8.87 -16.02 1.39
CA GLY A 317 9.92 -16.65 0.59
C GLY A 317 10.00 -18.15 0.88
N GLU A 318 11.22 -18.61 1.19
CA GLU A 318 11.46 -20.03 1.54
C GLU A 318 11.43 -20.30 3.05
N GLU A 319 11.18 -19.26 3.87
CA GLU A 319 11.22 -19.36 5.33
C GLU A 319 9.85 -19.74 5.91
N ASP A 320 9.86 -20.60 6.91
CA ASP A 320 8.69 -20.88 7.74
C ASP A 320 8.47 -19.74 8.75
N CYS A 321 7.99 -18.60 8.29
CA CYS A 321 7.87 -17.37 9.10
C CYS A 321 6.44 -16.90 9.34
N GLY A 322 5.46 -17.72 8.98
CA GLY A 322 4.04 -17.43 9.17
C GLY A 322 3.15 -18.57 8.72
N LEU A 323 1.87 -18.36 8.77
CA LEU A 323 0.84 -19.31 8.38
C LEU A 323 -0.14 -18.66 7.40
N ILE A 324 -0.32 -19.26 6.24
CA ILE A 324 -1.39 -18.92 5.31
C ILE A 324 -2.51 -19.93 5.50
N THR A 325 -3.71 -19.43 5.77
CA THR A 325 -4.92 -20.23 5.94
C THR A 325 -5.86 -20.07 4.75
N ASP A 326 -6.79 -20.98 4.59
CA ASP A 326 -7.92 -20.74 3.71
C ASP A 326 -8.67 -19.46 4.14
N ASN A 327 -9.29 -18.78 3.16
CA ASN A 327 -10.01 -17.53 3.40
C ASN A 327 -11.41 -17.78 4.00
N SER A 328 -11.45 -18.53 5.12
CA SER A 328 -12.64 -18.82 5.90
C SER A 328 -12.43 -18.45 7.38
N VAL A 329 -13.53 -18.21 8.07
CA VAL A 329 -13.50 -17.93 9.53
C VAL A 329 -12.90 -19.12 10.28
N THR A 330 -13.32 -20.34 9.95
CA THR A 330 -12.87 -21.56 10.63
C THR A 330 -11.37 -21.79 10.44
N ALA A 331 -10.85 -21.66 9.23
CA ALA A 331 -9.43 -21.87 8.96
C ALA A 331 -8.55 -20.79 9.63
N LEU A 332 -8.99 -19.54 9.63
CA LEU A 332 -8.30 -18.44 10.31
C LEU A 332 -8.31 -18.64 11.83
N GLU A 333 -9.45 -19.06 12.42
CA GLU A 333 -9.57 -19.39 13.84
C GLU A 333 -8.61 -20.50 14.23
N GLU A 334 -8.57 -21.60 13.47
CA GLU A 334 -7.65 -22.72 13.69
C GLU A 334 -6.18 -22.29 13.63
N GLY A 335 -5.84 -21.43 12.65
CA GLY A 335 -4.48 -20.89 12.53
C GLY A 335 -4.10 -20.03 13.74
N ILE A 336 -4.96 -19.12 14.18
CA ILE A 336 -4.74 -18.26 15.35
C ILE A 336 -4.66 -19.13 16.62
N ARG A 337 -5.57 -20.09 16.78
CA ARG A 337 -5.57 -21.03 17.90
C ARG A 337 -4.22 -21.77 18.00
N LYS A 338 -3.75 -22.33 16.90
CA LYS A 338 -2.47 -23.05 16.85
C LYS A 338 -1.30 -22.14 17.25
N MET A 339 -1.25 -20.92 16.77
CA MET A 339 -0.23 -19.93 17.16
C MET A 339 -0.26 -19.56 18.64
N LEU A 340 -1.42 -19.65 19.28
CA LEU A 340 -1.58 -19.33 20.70
C LEU A 340 -1.26 -20.52 21.63
N THR A 341 -1.54 -21.75 21.18
CA THR A 341 -1.54 -22.94 22.06
C THR A 341 -0.43 -23.95 21.78
N ASP A 342 0.23 -23.88 20.61
CA ASP A 342 1.35 -24.75 20.25
C ASP A 342 2.66 -23.96 20.29
N ASP A 343 3.34 -23.95 21.43
CA ASP A 343 4.57 -23.19 21.62
C ASP A 343 5.72 -23.69 20.73
N THR A 344 5.76 -24.98 20.39
CA THR A 344 6.77 -25.52 19.46
C THR A 344 6.57 -25.02 18.05
N PHE A 345 5.31 -25.02 17.59
CA PHE A 345 4.95 -24.47 16.28
C PHE A 345 5.22 -22.95 16.21
N TYR A 346 4.79 -22.23 17.25
CA TYR A 346 5.07 -20.79 17.34
C TYR A 346 6.58 -20.50 17.30
N ALA A 347 7.38 -21.19 18.11
CA ALA A 347 8.83 -20.97 18.18
C ALA A 347 9.51 -21.21 16.83
N LYS A 348 9.07 -22.22 16.06
CA LYS A 348 9.55 -22.48 14.70
C LYS A 348 9.27 -21.27 13.78
N LEU A 349 8.02 -20.80 13.74
CA LEU A 349 7.65 -19.66 12.88
C LEU A 349 8.31 -18.36 13.34
N LYS A 350 8.51 -18.17 14.63
CA LYS A 350 9.22 -17.03 15.20
C LYS A 350 10.68 -16.98 14.74
N ALA A 351 11.38 -18.10 14.82
CA ALA A 351 12.76 -18.21 14.34
C ALA A 351 12.84 -17.94 12.82
N GLY A 352 11.91 -18.50 12.03
CA GLY A 352 11.81 -18.22 10.61
C GLY A 352 11.56 -16.72 10.30
N ALA A 353 10.69 -16.07 11.08
CA ALA A 353 10.43 -14.63 10.92
C ALA A 353 11.66 -13.78 11.27
N GLU A 354 12.44 -14.18 12.29
CA GLU A 354 13.70 -13.51 12.62
C GLU A 354 14.74 -13.70 11.52
N ASN A 355 14.90 -14.89 10.97
CA ASN A 355 15.76 -15.13 9.81
C ASN A 355 15.31 -14.30 8.59
N ARG A 356 14.01 -14.29 8.32
CA ARG A 356 13.44 -13.53 7.19
C ARG A 356 13.63 -12.02 7.33
N SER A 357 13.69 -11.50 8.54
CA SER A 357 13.79 -10.06 8.80
C SER A 357 14.97 -9.36 8.11
N VAL A 358 16.09 -10.07 7.95
CA VAL A 358 17.28 -9.52 7.28
C VAL A 358 17.13 -9.41 5.76
N PHE A 359 16.14 -10.08 5.19
CA PHE A 359 15.89 -10.08 3.75
C PHE A 359 15.30 -8.74 3.26
N PHE A 360 14.57 -8.03 4.10
CA PHE A 360 13.94 -6.77 3.74
C PHE A 360 14.97 -5.64 3.76
N ASP A 361 15.59 -5.41 2.61
CA ASP A 361 16.50 -4.31 2.33
C ASP A 361 15.87 -3.37 1.30
N GLY A 362 15.34 -2.25 1.79
CA GLY A 362 14.65 -1.27 0.95
C GLY A 362 15.56 -0.66 -0.12
N LYS A 363 16.87 -0.49 0.18
CA LYS A 363 17.81 0.05 -0.80
C LYS A 363 18.01 -0.89 -1.98
N ARG A 364 18.11 -2.21 -1.71
CA ARG A 364 18.19 -3.21 -2.76
C ARG A 364 16.94 -3.23 -3.63
N MET A 365 15.75 -3.20 -3.00
CA MET A 365 14.47 -3.21 -3.73
C MET A 365 14.30 -1.96 -4.59
N VAL A 366 14.69 -0.79 -4.08
CA VAL A 366 14.65 0.47 -4.83
C VAL A 366 15.67 0.47 -5.96
N LYS A 367 16.84 -0.17 -5.77
CA LYS A 367 17.86 -0.28 -6.84
C LYS A 367 17.32 -0.96 -8.08
N GLU A 368 16.50 -1.99 -7.97
CA GLU A 368 15.85 -2.65 -9.11
C GLU A 368 14.93 -1.69 -9.88
N ILE A 369 14.18 -0.83 -9.15
CA ILE A 369 13.31 0.19 -9.74
C ILE A 369 14.13 1.31 -10.40
N GLU A 370 15.22 1.74 -9.77
CA GLU A 370 16.15 2.72 -10.34
C GLU A 370 16.77 2.22 -11.65
N ASP A 371 17.20 0.95 -11.68
CA ASP A 371 17.78 0.33 -12.88
C ASP A 371 16.75 0.25 -14.02
N MET A 372 15.48 -0.04 -13.69
CA MET A 372 14.37 0.04 -14.65
C MET A 372 14.21 1.47 -15.19
N PHE A 373 14.15 2.48 -14.34
CA PHE A 373 14.02 3.89 -14.76
C PHE A 373 15.20 4.32 -15.66
N GLU A 374 16.43 3.96 -15.30
CA GLU A 374 17.59 4.25 -16.14
C GLU A 374 17.56 3.53 -17.48
N SER A 375 17.06 2.29 -17.52
CA SER A 375 16.93 1.53 -18.75
C SER A 375 15.99 2.22 -19.75
N LEU A 376 14.91 2.82 -19.24
CA LEU A 376 13.97 3.59 -20.06
C LEU A 376 14.61 4.81 -20.72
N MET A 377 15.55 5.45 -20.03
CA MET A 377 16.24 6.64 -20.55
C MET A 377 17.32 6.31 -21.59
N LYS A 378 17.77 5.05 -21.64
CA LYS A 378 18.78 4.57 -22.63
C LYS A 378 18.15 4.11 -23.94
N THR A 379 16.83 3.87 -23.96
CA THR A 379 16.07 3.36 -25.11
C THR A 379 15.46 4.53 -25.90
N THR A 380 16.29 5.46 -26.36
CA THR A 380 15.88 6.59 -27.22
C THR A 380 16.34 6.36 -28.64
#